data_d5addf1c2482464f987cfb6579c4aa49
#
_entry.id   d5addf1c2482464f987cfb6579c4aa49
#
_cell.length_a   1.000
_cell.length_b   1.000
_cell.length_c   1.000
_cell.angle_alpha   90.00
_cell.angle_beta   90.00
_cell.angle_gamma   90.00
#
_symmetry.space_group_name_H-M   'P 1'
#
loop_
_entity.id
_entity.type
_entity.pdbx_description
1 polymer ?
#
loop_
_entity_poly.entity_id
_entity_poly.type
_entity_poly.pdbx_seq_one_letter_code
_entity_poly.pdbx_strand_id
1 'polypeptide(L)'
;MTIVRTGVEWINTFDPGPCSNPDLSSRANDAEGFQNAMAAYGHTSVFDWGNDNAWETDFRSPASGGDSVDWSDNVHFCYFADHGGNNGTVFQIGFSAQHTNCRGSSDTWQLGAKSLKWIVFDACDLVLQADATNVSEWFGPMQGVHIVFGFSGLGYDDGGRGATFGNDAGSGHVLSNAWLADGVGSDTRQTAIAIAAGVTQADAINRRDNETINWRDSDVTSTNWLAWKWYN
;
A
#
# COMPACT_ATOMS: atom_id res chain seq x y z
N MET A 1 4.81 23.82 -0.79
CA MET A 1 4.81 22.33 -0.82
C MET A 1 3.92 21.86 0.30
N THR A 2 2.98 20.97 0.04
CA THR A 2 2.13 20.39 1.08
C THR A 2 2.93 19.33 1.82
N ILE A 3 2.92 19.34 3.17
CA ILE A 3 3.62 18.33 3.96
C ILE A 3 2.78 17.04 3.96
N VAL A 4 3.36 15.97 3.43
CA VAL A 4 2.80 14.62 3.50
C VAL A 4 3.19 14.00 4.84
N ARG A 5 2.23 13.38 5.53
CA ARG A 5 2.47 12.52 6.70
C ARG A 5 2.59 11.10 6.21
N THR A 6 3.67 10.41 6.56
CA THR A 6 3.95 9.03 6.19
C THR A 6 3.91 8.12 7.40
N GLY A 7 3.51 6.89 7.20
CA GLY A 7 3.62 5.81 8.18
C GLY A 7 4.06 4.54 7.49
N VAL A 8 4.86 3.72 8.15
CA VAL A 8 5.33 2.46 7.59
C VAL A 8 5.14 1.30 8.57
N GLU A 9 4.83 0.15 8.00
CA GLU A 9 4.79 -1.12 8.71
C GLU A 9 5.52 -2.21 7.91
N TRP A 10 6.24 -3.08 8.61
CA TRP A 10 7.04 -4.11 7.98
C TRP A 10 7.24 -5.33 8.87
N ILE A 11 7.40 -6.49 8.24
CA ILE A 11 7.67 -7.75 8.95
C ILE A 11 8.89 -8.42 8.32
N ASN A 12 9.98 -8.55 9.11
CA ASN A 12 11.17 -9.30 8.70
C ASN A 12 11.17 -10.72 9.28
N THR A 13 10.67 -10.87 10.50
CA THR A 13 10.80 -12.13 11.23
C THR A 13 9.46 -12.61 11.75
N PHE A 14 9.26 -13.92 11.67
CA PHE A 14 8.07 -14.59 12.14
C PHE A 14 8.47 -15.59 13.23
N ASP A 15 7.98 -15.37 14.43
CA ASP A 15 8.18 -16.32 15.53
C ASP A 15 7.45 -17.65 15.27
N PRO A 16 8.01 -18.77 15.76
CA PRO A 16 7.30 -20.04 15.73
C PRO A 16 5.97 -19.95 16.48
N GLY A 17 4.86 -20.11 15.79
CA GLY A 17 3.53 -20.00 16.40
C GLY A 17 2.41 -19.96 15.37
N PRO A 18 1.24 -19.47 15.78
CA PRO A 18 0.08 -19.44 14.88
C PRO A 18 0.26 -18.52 13.68
N CYS A 19 1.12 -17.50 13.79
CA CYS A 19 1.41 -16.52 12.72
C CYS A 19 2.69 -16.85 11.94
N SER A 20 3.22 -18.05 12.06
CA SER A 20 4.47 -18.43 11.41
C SER A 20 4.38 -18.36 9.88
N ASN A 21 5.35 -17.67 9.27
CA ASN A 21 5.65 -17.63 7.84
C ASN A 21 7.18 -17.68 7.67
N PRO A 22 7.71 -17.87 6.46
CA PRO A 22 9.14 -17.68 6.20
C PRO A 22 9.57 -16.24 6.49
N ASP A 23 10.76 -16.08 7.11
CA ASP A 23 11.35 -14.76 7.30
C ASP A 23 11.66 -14.06 5.99
N LEU A 24 11.56 -12.72 6.00
CA LEU A 24 11.92 -11.83 4.90
C LEU A 24 13.04 -10.90 5.36
N SER A 25 14.16 -10.86 4.63
CA SER A 25 15.36 -10.19 5.11
C SER A 25 15.40 -8.68 4.90
N SER A 26 14.53 -8.15 4.04
CA SER A 26 14.69 -6.80 3.47
C SER A 26 13.52 -5.85 3.73
N ARG A 27 12.44 -6.29 4.37
CA ARG A 27 11.21 -5.50 4.53
C ARG A 27 11.39 -4.24 5.36
N ALA A 28 12.19 -4.29 6.44
CA ALA A 28 12.57 -3.12 7.21
C ALA A 28 13.31 -2.10 6.33
N ASN A 29 14.35 -2.54 5.62
CA ASN A 29 15.14 -1.65 4.75
C ASN A 29 14.27 -1.01 3.66
N ASP A 30 13.30 -1.73 3.16
CA ASP A 30 12.39 -1.27 2.13
C ASP A 30 11.43 -0.20 2.68
N ALA A 31 10.67 -0.51 3.72
CA ALA A 31 9.68 0.41 4.30
C ALA A 31 10.32 1.65 4.93
N GLU A 32 11.38 1.47 5.74
CA GLU A 32 12.14 2.58 6.33
C GLU A 32 12.85 3.40 5.25
N GLY A 33 13.32 2.75 4.18
CA GLY A 33 13.90 3.41 3.01
C GLY A 33 12.93 4.39 2.36
N PHE A 34 11.67 3.99 2.17
CA PHE A 34 10.60 4.87 1.70
C PHE A 34 10.39 6.07 2.65
N GLN A 35 10.26 5.81 3.95
CA GLN A 35 10.01 6.86 4.93
C GLN A 35 11.16 7.85 5.02
N ASN A 36 12.41 7.35 5.01
CA ASN A 36 13.62 8.19 5.04
C ASN A 36 13.75 9.04 3.77
N ALA A 37 13.46 8.49 2.60
CA ALA A 37 13.46 9.22 1.34
C ALA A 37 12.41 10.35 1.38
N MET A 38 11.18 10.07 1.81
CA MET A 38 10.14 11.10 1.96
C MET A 38 10.52 12.18 2.97
N ALA A 39 11.15 11.81 4.10
CA ALA A 39 11.63 12.75 5.11
C ALA A 39 12.72 13.70 4.55
N ALA A 40 13.59 13.21 3.66
CA ALA A 40 14.61 14.04 2.99
C ALA A 40 13.99 15.15 2.13
N TYR A 41 12.77 15.00 1.64
CA TYR A 41 12.00 16.04 0.96
C TYR A 41 11.15 16.90 1.89
N GLY A 42 11.30 16.77 3.22
CA GLY A 42 10.61 17.58 4.22
C GLY A 42 9.22 17.08 4.60
N HIS A 43 8.90 15.83 4.30
CA HIS A 43 7.67 15.18 4.75
C HIS A 43 7.83 14.65 6.18
N THR A 44 6.72 14.32 6.84
CA THR A 44 6.72 13.97 8.27
C THR A 44 6.47 12.49 8.48
N SER A 45 7.44 11.80 9.08
CA SER A 45 7.26 10.43 9.60
C SER A 45 6.38 10.46 10.85
N VAL A 46 5.32 9.66 10.89
CA VAL A 46 4.35 9.60 11.99
C VAL A 46 4.54 8.34 12.82
N PHE A 47 4.68 7.20 12.17
CA PHE A 47 4.95 5.92 12.79
C PHE A 47 5.85 5.05 11.92
N ASP A 48 6.52 4.10 12.58
CA ASP A 48 7.36 3.07 11.99
C ASP A 48 7.21 1.83 12.89
N TRP A 49 6.40 0.89 12.45
CA TRP A 49 6.09 -0.31 13.20
C TRP A 49 6.65 -1.54 12.49
N GLY A 50 7.46 -2.31 13.22
CA GLY A 50 8.10 -3.51 12.67
C GLY A 50 7.85 -4.76 13.49
N ASN A 51 7.78 -5.90 12.81
CA ASN A 51 7.58 -7.23 13.40
C ASN A 51 6.36 -7.24 14.36
N ASP A 52 6.55 -7.61 15.61
CA ASP A 52 5.50 -7.77 16.61
C ASP A 52 4.78 -6.46 17.01
N ASN A 53 5.25 -5.30 16.53
CA ASN A 53 4.59 -4.02 16.74
C ASN A 53 3.68 -3.60 15.56
N ALA A 54 3.73 -4.31 14.44
CA ALA A 54 2.80 -4.12 13.32
C ALA A 54 1.63 -5.09 13.49
N TRP A 55 0.40 -4.57 13.45
CA TRP A 55 -0.78 -5.35 13.77
C TRP A 55 -1.84 -5.27 12.68
N GLU A 56 -2.58 -6.35 12.48
CA GLU A 56 -3.64 -6.41 11.48
C GLU A 56 -4.80 -5.44 11.76
N THR A 57 -5.00 -5.04 13.04
CA THR A 57 -5.99 -4.03 13.44
C THR A 57 -5.65 -2.65 12.90
N ASP A 58 -4.38 -2.36 12.59
CA ASP A 58 -3.92 -1.07 12.09
C ASP A 58 -4.42 -0.77 10.67
N PHE A 59 -4.86 -1.80 9.95
CA PHE A 59 -5.51 -1.69 8.63
C PHE A 59 -7.01 -1.92 8.68
N ARG A 60 -7.51 -2.62 9.71
CA ARG A 60 -8.92 -2.95 9.85
C ARG A 60 -9.73 -1.69 10.20
N SER A 61 -10.88 -1.53 9.55
CA SER A 61 -11.78 -0.41 9.85
C SER A 61 -12.38 -0.50 11.26
N PRO A 62 -12.71 0.62 11.91
CA PRO A 62 -13.42 0.61 13.18
C PRO A 62 -14.76 -0.14 13.14
N ALA A 63 -15.46 -0.12 12.00
CA ALA A 63 -16.69 -0.86 11.80
C ALA A 63 -16.48 -2.38 11.85
N SER A 64 -15.27 -2.84 11.55
CA SER A 64 -14.85 -4.25 11.62
C SER A 64 -14.07 -4.58 12.90
N GLY A 65 -13.99 -3.63 13.85
CA GLY A 65 -13.32 -3.81 15.14
C GLY A 65 -11.81 -3.55 15.12
N GLY A 66 -11.33 -2.75 14.17
CA GLY A 66 -9.95 -2.28 14.10
C GLY A 66 -9.79 -0.82 14.49
N ASP A 67 -8.58 -0.31 14.29
CA ASP A 67 -8.14 1.04 14.67
C ASP A 67 -7.36 1.76 13.56
N SER A 68 -7.63 1.40 12.29
CA SER A 68 -6.98 2.00 11.12
C SER A 68 -6.99 3.54 11.12
N VAL A 69 -8.02 4.15 11.71
CA VAL A 69 -8.14 5.61 11.82
C VAL A 69 -7.11 6.25 12.76
N ASP A 70 -6.44 5.46 13.59
CA ASP A 70 -5.36 5.90 14.46
C ASP A 70 -3.98 5.64 13.84
N TRP A 71 -3.88 4.70 12.87
CA TRP A 71 -2.64 4.25 12.24
C TRP A 71 -2.63 4.41 10.72
N SER A 72 -2.89 3.35 9.95
CA SER A 72 -2.74 3.36 8.49
C SER A 72 -3.56 4.44 7.79
N ASP A 73 -4.76 4.73 8.29
CA ASP A 73 -5.66 5.75 7.74
C ASP A 73 -5.49 7.15 8.39
N ASN A 74 -4.59 7.27 9.38
CA ASN A 74 -4.25 8.55 10.03
C ASN A 74 -3.11 9.29 9.32
N VAL A 75 -2.47 8.70 8.37
CA VAL A 75 -1.41 9.30 7.54
C VAL A 75 -1.93 9.61 6.14
N HIS A 76 -1.15 10.34 5.34
CA HIS A 76 -1.52 10.59 3.95
C HIS A 76 -0.98 9.49 3.03
N PHE A 77 0.19 8.94 3.37
CA PHE A 77 0.83 7.86 2.65
C PHE A 77 1.27 6.76 3.62
N CYS A 78 0.74 5.56 3.45
CA CYS A 78 1.13 4.38 4.21
C CYS A 78 1.93 3.43 3.32
N TYR A 79 2.98 2.82 3.85
CA TYR A 79 3.77 1.80 3.17
C TYR A 79 3.84 0.54 4.04
N PHE A 80 3.37 -0.57 3.51
CA PHE A 80 3.40 -1.87 4.16
C PHE A 80 4.27 -2.84 3.37
N ALA A 81 5.18 -3.54 4.04
CA ALA A 81 6.08 -4.50 3.43
C ALA A 81 6.11 -5.84 4.16
N ASP A 82 5.54 -6.89 3.56
CA ASP A 82 5.52 -8.25 4.09
C ASP A 82 5.04 -9.27 3.03
N HIS A 83 4.68 -10.46 3.50
CA HIS A 83 3.94 -11.46 2.73
C HIS A 83 2.53 -10.98 2.39
N GLY A 84 2.10 -11.32 1.20
CA GLY A 84 0.74 -11.15 0.74
C GLY A 84 0.21 -12.39 0.06
N GLY A 85 -1.09 -12.43 -0.15
CA GLY A 85 -1.77 -13.46 -0.91
C GLY A 85 -3.19 -13.04 -1.23
N ASN A 86 -3.78 -13.67 -2.24
CA ASN A 86 -5.13 -13.40 -2.68
C ASN A 86 -5.84 -14.71 -3.00
N ASN A 87 -7.08 -14.85 -2.58
CA ASN A 87 -7.88 -16.05 -2.82
C ASN A 87 -8.84 -15.92 -4.02
N GLY A 88 -8.70 -14.83 -4.80
CA GLY A 88 -9.55 -14.51 -5.95
C GLY A 88 -10.75 -13.61 -5.62
N THR A 89 -10.91 -13.22 -4.37
CA THR A 89 -11.97 -12.28 -3.92
C THR A 89 -11.49 -11.32 -2.85
N VAL A 90 -10.42 -11.66 -2.13
CA VAL A 90 -9.92 -10.92 -0.98
C VAL A 90 -8.40 -10.99 -0.97
N PHE A 91 -7.77 -9.84 -0.96
CA PHE A 91 -6.34 -9.68 -0.69
C PHE A 91 -6.07 -9.77 0.80
N GLN A 92 -4.99 -10.43 1.18
CA GLN A 92 -4.56 -10.62 2.56
C GLN A 92 -3.08 -10.29 2.72
N ILE A 93 -2.73 -9.71 3.87
CA ILE A 93 -1.35 -9.45 4.30
C ILE A 93 -1.04 -10.21 5.58
N GLY A 94 0.22 -10.64 5.76
CA GLY A 94 0.69 -11.37 6.93
C GLY A 94 1.03 -10.45 8.10
N PHE A 95 1.11 -11.02 9.31
CA PHE A 95 1.64 -10.37 10.51
C PHE A 95 2.35 -11.41 11.38
N SER A 96 3.45 -11.01 12.04
CA SER A 96 4.23 -11.90 12.91
C SER A 96 3.54 -12.15 14.25
N ALA A 97 2.89 -11.13 14.80
CA ALA A 97 2.19 -11.22 16.08
C ALA A 97 0.68 -11.42 15.89
N GLN A 98 0.11 -12.36 16.68
CA GLN A 98 -1.33 -12.50 16.77
C GLN A 98 -1.90 -11.48 17.77
N HIS A 99 -2.23 -10.29 17.30
CA HIS A 99 -2.94 -9.31 18.14
C HIS A 99 -4.44 -9.63 18.20
N THR A 100 -5.08 -9.84 17.06
CA THR A 100 -6.42 -10.45 16.93
C THR A 100 -6.37 -11.60 15.94
N ASN A 101 -5.76 -11.38 14.77
CA ASN A 101 -5.49 -12.37 13.73
C ASN A 101 -4.04 -12.28 13.26
N CYS A 102 -3.56 -13.34 12.59
CA CYS A 102 -2.28 -13.34 11.91
C CYS A 102 -2.34 -12.71 10.51
N ARG A 103 -3.50 -12.26 10.06
CA ARG A 103 -3.71 -11.72 8.71
C ARG A 103 -4.67 -10.56 8.74
N GLY A 104 -4.29 -9.48 8.07
CA GLY A 104 -5.19 -8.43 7.62
C GLY A 104 -5.88 -8.86 6.34
N SER A 105 -7.14 -8.47 6.15
CA SER A 105 -7.98 -8.91 5.04
C SER A 105 -8.75 -7.74 4.45
N SER A 106 -8.64 -7.53 3.13
CA SER A 106 -9.14 -6.34 2.45
C SER A 106 -10.66 -6.16 2.58
N ASP A 107 -11.43 -7.20 2.80
CA ASP A 107 -12.87 -7.12 3.05
C ASP A 107 -13.25 -6.48 4.41
N THR A 108 -12.26 -6.28 5.29
CA THR A 108 -12.42 -5.60 6.58
C THR A 108 -11.90 -4.14 6.57
N TRP A 109 -11.34 -3.68 5.45
CA TRP A 109 -10.72 -2.36 5.34
C TRP A 109 -11.68 -1.30 4.80
N GLN A 110 -11.40 -0.03 5.16
CA GLN A 110 -12.05 1.16 4.62
C GLN A 110 -10.95 2.22 4.39
N LEU A 111 -10.06 1.95 3.44
CA LEU A 111 -8.91 2.79 3.14
C LEU A 111 -9.34 4.18 2.63
N GLY A 112 -8.83 5.22 3.26
CA GLY A 112 -9.16 6.60 2.94
C GLY A 112 -10.39 7.14 3.69
N ALA A 113 -10.91 6.42 4.68
CA ALA A 113 -12.02 6.90 5.50
C ALA A 113 -11.66 8.15 6.34
N LYS A 114 -10.35 8.44 6.54
CA LYS A 114 -9.88 9.62 7.30
C LYS A 114 -8.92 10.47 6.49
N SER A 115 -7.68 10.07 6.35
CA SER A 115 -6.61 10.91 5.80
C SER A 115 -5.82 10.25 4.67
N LEU A 116 -5.89 8.93 4.57
CA LEU A 116 -5.09 8.14 3.64
C LEU A 116 -5.43 8.48 2.20
N LYS A 117 -4.41 8.88 1.43
CA LYS A 117 -4.51 9.15 0.00
C LYS A 117 -3.86 8.04 -0.82
N TRP A 118 -2.76 7.52 -0.33
CA TRP A 118 -1.95 6.53 -1.05
C TRP A 118 -1.48 5.44 -0.11
N ILE A 119 -1.48 4.21 -0.60
CA ILE A 119 -0.94 3.08 0.14
C ILE A 119 -0.18 2.15 -0.80
N VAL A 120 0.99 1.72 -0.35
CA VAL A 120 1.74 0.63 -0.95
C VAL A 120 1.54 -0.63 -0.10
N PHE A 121 1.20 -1.72 -0.77
CA PHE A 121 1.37 -3.07 -0.25
C PHE A 121 2.50 -3.74 -1.02
N ASP A 122 3.74 -3.62 -0.50
CA ASP A 122 4.87 -4.38 -1.01
C ASP A 122 4.78 -5.83 -0.55
N ALA A 123 3.86 -6.52 -1.17
CA ALA A 123 3.43 -7.86 -0.84
C ALA A 123 2.94 -8.58 -2.10
N CYS A 124 3.00 -9.91 -2.12
CA CYS A 124 2.50 -10.70 -3.25
C CYS A 124 0.98 -10.55 -3.43
N ASP A 125 0.52 -10.71 -4.67
CA ASP A 125 -0.88 -10.94 -5.01
C ASP A 125 -1.86 -9.85 -4.56
N LEU A 126 -1.47 -8.55 -4.65
CA LEU A 126 -2.44 -7.45 -4.49
C LEU A 126 -3.69 -7.73 -5.34
N VAL A 127 -3.47 -8.24 -6.56
CA VAL A 127 -4.44 -8.90 -7.42
C VAL A 127 -3.78 -10.13 -8.04
N LEU A 128 -4.55 -11.19 -8.32
CA LEU A 128 -4.00 -12.38 -8.97
C LEU A 128 -3.60 -12.11 -10.43
N GLN A 129 -4.36 -11.25 -11.11
CA GLN A 129 -4.08 -10.81 -12.47
C GLN A 129 -4.46 -9.34 -12.65
N ALA A 130 -3.72 -8.62 -13.48
CA ALA A 130 -3.97 -7.20 -13.77
C ALA A 130 -5.13 -7.03 -14.77
N ASP A 131 -6.30 -7.53 -14.43
CA ASP A 131 -7.51 -7.46 -15.25
C ASP A 131 -8.72 -6.88 -14.48
N ALA A 132 -9.81 -6.60 -15.19
CA ALA A 132 -10.98 -5.97 -14.63
C ALA A 132 -11.66 -6.81 -13.53
N THR A 133 -11.62 -8.14 -13.64
CA THR A 133 -12.26 -9.04 -12.68
C THR A 133 -11.56 -8.97 -11.33
N ASN A 134 -10.23 -9.14 -11.34
CA ASN A 134 -9.42 -9.12 -10.12
C ASN A 134 -9.34 -7.70 -9.51
N VAL A 135 -9.21 -6.66 -10.34
CA VAL A 135 -9.19 -5.27 -9.85
C VAL A 135 -10.53 -4.88 -9.20
N SER A 136 -11.66 -5.46 -9.64
CA SER A 136 -12.98 -5.13 -9.09
C SER A 136 -13.15 -5.46 -7.60
N GLU A 137 -12.33 -6.35 -7.02
CA GLU A 137 -12.33 -6.63 -5.58
C GLU A 137 -11.98 -5.41 -4.72
N TRP A 138 -11.31 -4.40 -5.31
CA TRP A 138 -10.88 -3.18 -4.65
C TRP A 138 -11.98 -2.11 -4.50
N PHE A 139 -13.16 -2.29 -5.09
CA PHE A 139 -14.28 -1.36 -4.88
C PHE A 139 -14.71 -1.28 -3.40
N GLY A 140 -14.69 -2.40 -2.68
CA GLY A 140 -15.04 -2.44 -1.26
C GLY A 140 -14.01 -1.74 -0.37
N PRO A 141 -12.74 -2.14 -0.42
CA PRO A 141 -11.68 -1.58 0.43
C PRO A 141 -11.37 -0.10 0.19
N MET A 142 -11.45 0.39 -1.06
CA MET A 142 -11.12 1.77 -1.41
C MET A 142 -12.31 2.71 -1.13
N GLN A 143 -12.34 3.32 0.06
CA GLN A 143 -13.46 4.19 0.48
C GLN A 143 -13.18 5.69 0.40
N GLY A 144 -11.94 6.05 0.11
CA GLY A 144 -11.48 7.45 0.02
C GLY A 144 -10.02 7.54 -0.40
N VAL A 145 -9.31 6.41 -0.35
CA VAL A 145 -7.94 6.31 -0.85
C VAL A 145 -7.91 6.56 -2.35
N HIS A 146 -6.90 7.30 -2.80
CA HIS A 146 -6.77 7.70 -4.20
C HIS A 146 -6.14 6.59 -5.04
N ILE A 147 -5.01 6.05 -4.59
CA ILE A 147 -4.28 5.00 -5.32
C ILE A 147 -3.75 3.95 -4.34
N VAL A 148 -3.93 2.69 -4.71
CA VAL A 148 -3.31 1.53 -4.08
C VAL A 148 -2.25 0.97 -5.02
N PHE A 149 -1.06 0.68 -4.49
CA PHE A 149 0.07 0.15 -5.22
C PHE A 149 0.44 -1.23 -4.69
N GLY A 150 0.94 -2.11 -5.54
CA GLY A 150 1.42 -3.44 -5.17
C GLY A 150 1.79 -4.27 -6.38
N PHE A 151 1.59 -5.59 -6.30
CA PHE A 151 1.94 -6.53 -7.37
C PHE A 151 0.73 -7.35 -7.84
N SER A 152 0.72 -7.62 -9.13
CA SER A 152 -0.12 -8.64 -9.73
C SER A 152 0.70 -9.95 -9.73
N GLY A 153 0.32 -10.90 -8.89
CA GLY A 153 1.13 -12.08 -8.64
C GLY A 153 2.30 -11.82 -7.68
N LEU A 154 3.45 -12.43 -7.92
CA LEU A 154 4.58 -12.41 -7.01
C LEU A 154 5.24 -11.02 -6.91
N GLY A 155 5.54 -10.61 -5.67
CA GLY A 155 6.50 -9.57 -5.32
C GLY A 155 7.72 -10.19 -4.65
N TYR A 156 8.93 -9.77 -5.03
CA TYR A 156 10.16 -10.29 -4.44
C TYR A 156 10.66 -9.40 -3.31
N ASP A 157 11.36 -10.01 -2.36
CA ASP A 157 11.99 -9.32 -1.23
C ASP A 157 13.14 -8.42 -1.74
N ASP A 158 12.90 -7.10 -1.82
CA ASP A 158 13.85 -6.09 -2.31
C ASP A 158 13.95 -4.96 -1.29
N GLY A 159 15.13 -4.77 -0.68
CA GLY A 159 15.35 -3.76 0.35
C GLY A 159 15.62 -2.35 -0.18
N GLY A 160 15.60 -2.13 -1.49
CA GLY A 160 15.92 -0.84 -2.11
C GLY A 160 14.73 -0.14 -2.77
N ARG A 161 13.68 -0.86 -3.04
CA ARG A 161 12.50 -0.39 -3.78
C ARG A 161 11.83 0.80 -3.12
N GLY A 162 11.57 0.71 -1.81
CA GLY A 162 10.93 1.79 -1.08
C GLY A 162 11.73 3.08 -1.09
N ALA A 163 13.07 3.00 -0.95
CA ALA A 163 13.93 4.19 -1.03
C ALA A 163 13.86 4.83 -2.43
N THR A 164 13.88 4.04 -3.51
CA THR A 164 13.79 4.55 -4.88
C THR A 164 12.43 5.18 -5.12
N PHE A 165 11.36 4.48 -4.80
CA PHE A 165 9.99 4.99 -4.92
C PHE A 165 9.75 6.24 -4.05
N GLY A 166 10.25 6.26 -2.81
CA GLY A 166 10.15 7.42 -1.93
C GLY A 166 10.88 8.66 -2.47
N ASN A 167 12.03 8.48 -3.13
CA ASN A 167 12.74 9.57 -3.81
C ASN A 167 11.94 10.12 -4.98
N ASP A 168 11.39 9.26 -5.83
CA ASP A 168 10.59 9.66 -6.98
C ASP A 168 9.27 10.33 -6.55
N ALA A 169 8.59 9.76 -5.57
CA ALA A 169 7.40 10.36 -4.99
C ALA A 169 7.72 11.73 -4.35
N GLY A 170 8.76 11.81 -3.51
CA GLY A 170 9.19 13.03 -2.84
C GLY A 170 9.61 14.13 -3.80
N SER A 171 10.20 13.79 -4.94
CA SER A 171 10.56 14.74 -5.99
C SER A 171 9.37 15.23 -6.82
N GLY A 172 8.17 14.62 -6.64
CA GLY A 172 6.93 15.02 -7.30
C GLY A 172 6.67 14.33 -8.63
N HIS A 173 7.28 13.18 -8.88
CA HIS A 173 6.92 12.35 -10.03
C HIS A 173 5.48 11.84 -9.92
N VAL A 174 4.89 11.48 -11.05
CA VAL A 174 3.58 10.82 -11.08
C VAL A 174 3.68 9.48 -10.36
N LEU A 175 2.93 9.33 -9.27
CA LEU A 175 3.09 8.22 -8.32
C LEU A 175 2.97 6.85 -8.97
N SER A 176 2.00 6.67 -9.84
CA SER A 176 1.82 5.38 -10.50
C SER A 176 2.92 5.07 -11.52
N ASN A 177 3.53 6.08 -12.17
CA ASN A 177 4.68 5.87 -13.05
C ASN A 177 5.94 5.52 -12.24
N ALA A 178 6.17 6.22 -11.13
CA ALA A 178 7.25 5.93 -10.20
C ALA A 178 7.12 4.49 -9.67
N TRP A 179 5.95 4.13 -9.12
CA TRP A 179 5.75 2.76 -8.62
C TRP A 179 5.95 1.69 -9.69
N LEU A 180 5.45 1.89 -10.91
CA LEU A 180 5.62 0.91 -11.98
C LEU A 180 7.09 0.72 -12.39
N ALA A 181 7.88 1.79 -12.37
CA ALA A 181 9.31 1.73 -12.67
C ALA A 181 10.10 1.08 -11.53
N ASP A 182 9.86 1.55 -10.30
CA ASP A 182 10.64 1.15 -9.12
C ASP A 182 10.15 -0.19 -8.55
N GLY A 183 8.85 -0.49 -8.66
CA GLY A 183 8.25 -1.73 -8.23
C GLY A 183 8.78 -2.96 -8.98
N VAL A 184 9.13 -2.83 -10.26
CA VAL A 184 9.81 -3.90 -11.00
C VAL A 184 11.29 -3.97 -10.58
N GLY A 185 11.93 -2.82 -10.35
CA GLY A 185 13.32 -2.76 -9.91
C GLY A 185 14.27 -3.53 -10.80
N SER A 186 15.10 -4.36 -10.19
CA SER A 186 16.04 -5.24 -10.90
C SER A 186 15.45 -6.61 -11.29
N ASP A 187 14.25 -6.94 -10.82
CA ASP A 187 13.61 -8.24 -11.07
C ASP A 187 12.38 -8.10 -11.98
N THR A 188 12.60 -8.30 -13.27
CA THR A 188 11.57 -8.21 -14.31
C THR A 188 10.53 -9.35 -14.28
N ARG A 189 10.61 -10.28 -13.32
CA ARG A 189 9.60 -11.33 -13.13
C ARG A 189 8.40 -10.86 -12.32
N GLN A 190 8.47 -9.66 -11.73
CA GLN A 190 7.38 -9.02 -11.00
C GLN A 190 6.51 -8.20 -11.95
N THR A 191 5.24 -8.10 -11.61
CA THR A 191 4.30 -7.21 -12.31
C THR A 191 3.78 -6.17 -11.34
N ALA A 192 4.41 -4.99 -11.34
CA ALA A 192 3.92 -3.88 -10.53
C ALA A 192 2.57 -3.38 -11.05
N ILE A 193 1.66 -3.03 -10.15
CA ILE A 193 0.32 -2.50 -10.47
C ILE A 193 0.00 -1.28 -9.62
N ALA A 194 -0.70 -0.32 -10.21
CA ALA A 194 -1.32 0.81 -9.53
C ALA A 194 -2.81 0.85 -9.86
N ILE A 195 -3.66 0.90 -8.82
CA ILE A 195 -5.13 0.93 -8.92
C ILE A 195 -5.61 2.26 -8.34
N ALA A 196 -6.20 3.11 -9.18
CA ALA A 196 -6.73 4.41 -8.79
C ALA A 196 -8.25 4.40 -8.71
N ALA A 197 -8.77 5.01 -7.63
CA ALA A 197 -10.20 5.21 -7.42
C ALA A 197 -10.66 6.59 -7.93
N GLY A 198 -11.92 6.69 -8.29
CA GLY A 198 -12.52 7.95 -8.66
C GLY A 198 -14.05 7.94 -8.57
N VAL A 199 -14.62 9.14 -8.44
CA VAL A 199 -16.06 9.34 -8.45
C VAL A 199 -16.63 9.14 -9.87
N THR A 200 -15.82 9.45 -10.88
CA THR A 200 -16.11 9.19 -12.30
C THR A 200 -14.95 8.45 -12.96
N GLN A 201 -15.21 7.88 -14.14
CA GLN A 201 -14.16 7.25 -14.93
C GLN A 201 -13.00 8.20 -15.25
N ALA A 202 -13.33 9.43 -15.64
CA ALA A 202 -12.33 10.45 -15.97
C ALA A 202 -11.49 10.82 -14.72
N ASP A 203 -12.08 10.89 -13.53
CA ASP A 203 -11.39 11.14 -12.27
C ASP A 203 -10.41 10.00 -11.94
N ALA A 204 -10.86 8.74 -12.00
CA ALA A 204 -9.98 7.60 -11.75
C ALA A 204 -8.80 7.54 -12.75
N ILE A 205 -9.06 7.80 -14.04
CA ILE A 205 -8.02 7.83 -15.07
C ILE A 205 -7.04 8.99 -14.80
N ASN A 206 -7.54 10.18 -14.45
CA ASN A 206 -6.68 11.33 -14.16
C ASN A 206 -5.76 11.05 -12.99
N ARG A 207 -6.26 10.47 -11.89
CA ARG A 207 -5.44 10.08 -10.74
C ARG A 207 -4.38 9.07 -11.13
N ARG A 208 -4.77 8.01 -11.81
CA ARG A 208 -3.85 6.99 -12.31
C ARG A 208 -2.69 7.58 -13.12
N ASP A 209 -2.98 8.57 -13.98
CA ASP A 209 -2.00 9.05 -14.97
C ASP A 209 -1.25 10.32 -14.56
N ASN A 210 -1.76 11.09 -13.60
CA ASN A 210 -1.23 12.41 -13.30
C ASN A 210 -1.00 12.71 -11.80
N GLU A 211 -1.53 11.90 -10.88
CA GLU A 211 -1.47 12.24 -9.46
C GLU A 211 -0.04 12.17 -8.90
N THR A 212 0.32 13.21 -8.15
CA THR A 212 1.59 13.35 -7.44
C THR A 212 1.32 13.60 -5.97
N ILE A 213 2.35 13.56 -5.12
CA ILE A 213 2.20 13.86 -3.68
C ILE A 213 1.77 15.31 -3.38
N ASN A 214 1.80 16.18 -4.35
CA ASN A 214 1.33 17.57 -4.19
C ASN A 214 -0.18 17.69 -4.16
N TRP A 215 -0.88 16.60 -4.23
CA TRP A 215 -2.32 16.37 -4.29
C TRP A 215 -3.15 17.66 -4.34
N ARG A 216 -3.40 18.17 -5.49
CA ARG A 216 -4.37 19.24 -5.70
C ARG A 216 -5.73 18.69 -6.06
N ASP A 217 -5.79 17.35 -6.18
CA ASP A 217 -7.01 16.66 -6.51
C ASP A 217 -7.95 16.61 -5.30
N SER A 218 -9.24 16.71 -5.55
CA SER A 218 -10.27 16.58 -4.54
C SER A 218 -10.28 15.18 -3.93
N ASP A 219 -10.76 15.05 -2.71
CA ASP A 219 -10.93 13.75 -2.07
C ASP A 219 -11.86 12.84 -2.87
N VAL A 220 -11.60 11.55 -2.85
CA VAL A 220 -12.50 10.54 -3.39
C VAL A 220 -13.67 10.37 -2.41
N THR A 221 -14.79 10.99 -2.71
CA THR A 221 -15.98 10.94 -1.84
C THR A 221 -16.81 9.67 -2.01
N SER A 222 -16.58 8.93 -3.09
CA SER A 222 -17.15 7.61 -3.36
C SER A 222 -16.35 6.92 -4.45
N THR A 223 -16.07 5.64 -4.28
CA THR A 223 -15.37 4.83 -5.28
C THR A 223 -16.38 4.19 -6.22
N ASN A 224 -16.69 4.91 -7.31
CA ASN A 224 -17.60 4.43 -8.35
C ASN A 224 -16.86 3.86 -9.56
N TRP A 225 -15.59 4.20 -9.73
CA TRP A 225 -14.76 3.77 -10.84
C TRP A 225 -13.36 3.42 -10.33
N LEU A 226 -12.77 2.37 -10.93
CA LEU A 226 -11.38 2.01 -10.80
C LEU A 226 -10.69 2.12 -12.14
N ALA A 227 -9.49 2.69 -12.16
CA ALA A 227 -8.59 2.71 -13.30
C ALA A 227 -7.23 2.17 -12.87
N TRP A 228 -6.66 1.26 -13.63
CA TRP A 228 -5.39 0.65 -13.28
C TRP A 228 -4.40 0.65 -14.43
N LYS A 229 -3.15 0.49 -14.11
CA LYS A 229 -2.06 0.20 -15.03
C LYS A 229 -1.04 -0.69 -14.37
N TRP A 230 -0.30 -1.41 -15.17
CA TRP A 230 0.74 -2.33 -14.71
C TRP A 230 1.94 -2.29 -15.64
N TYR A 231 3.06 -2.84 -15.14
CA TYR A 231 4.29 -3.01 -15.89
C TYR A 231 4.95 -4.34 -15.48
N ASN A 232 5.47 -5.08 -16.46
CA ASN A 232 6.24 -6.32 -16.33
C ASN A 232 7.36 -6.40 -17.37
#